data_20ba9b90bdd74d42f4375808a0d88aa7
#
_entry.id   20ba9b90bdd74d42f4375808a0d88aa7
#
_cell.length_a   1.000
_cell.length_b   1.000
_cell.length_c   1.000
_cell.angle_alpha   90.00
_cell.angle_beta   90.00
_cell.angle_gamma   90.00
#
_symmetry.space_group_name_H-M   'P 1'
#
loop_
_entity.id
_entity.type
_entity.pdbx_description
1 polymer ?
#
loop_
_entity_poly.entity_id
_entity_poly.type
_entity_poly.pdbx_seq_one_letter_code
_entity_poly.pdbx_strand_id
1 'polypeptide(L)'
;FECDVWAIEEGSVIFPHEPIVTVRGPLYQVQMIETMLLLILNHQSLVATKTSRMVRVAKGRAISEFGSRRAHGADAANLGARAAYIGGAAASANTYTDRHLGIPATGTMAHSWVQSFDGELESFRAYAEVYPSACLLLVDTYDVLRSGIPNAIKVFNELNEKGYRPLGIRIDSGDIAYLTKETRKMLDAAGFEDAKIVVSNSMDEFKIRDLLNQGAKIDSFGVGERLITAKSDPVFGGVYKLVAMEEDGKIIPKIKVSEDVVKITTPGFKQIYRIYNKDTGFMEADLVCLHD
;
A
#
# COMPACT_ATOMS: atom_id res chain seq x y z
N PHE A 1 -30.85 8.43 -7.24
CA PHE A 1 -30.47 8.26 -5.85
C PHE A 1 -30.65 9.59 -5.12
N GLU A 2 -31.51 9.63 -4.12
CA GLU A 2 -31.97 10.85 -3.43
C GLU A 2 -31.55 10.84 -1.95
N CYS A 3 -30.32 10.42 -1.68
CA CYS A 3 -29.80 10.37 -0.32
C CYS A 3 -28.67 11.38 -0.13
N ASP A 4 -28.62 11.97 1.05
CA ASP A 4 -27.47 12.71 1.55
C ASP A 4 -26.50 11.74 2.20
N VAL A 5 -25.19 11.98 2.02
CA VAL A 5 -24.12 11.13 2.57
C VAL A 5 -23.11 12.01 3.29
N TRP A 6 -22.86 11.72 4.55
CA TRP A 6 -21.76 12.29 5.34
C TRP A 6 -20.75 11.20 5.62
N ALA A 7 -19.48 11.48 5.44
CA ALA A 7 -18.42 10.55 5.69
C ALA A 7 -17.22 11.25 6.35
N ILE A 8 -16.45 10.49 7.13
CA ILE A 8 -15.14 10.93 7.58
C ILE A 8 -14.23 11.07 6.35
N GLU A 9 -13.38 12.08 6.36
CA GLU A 9 -12.44 12.34 5.26
C GLU A 9 -11.54 11.14 5.00
N GLU A 10 -11.39 10.80 3.72
CA GLU A 10 -10.61 9.64 3.30
C GLU A 10 -9.13 9.77 3.70
N GLY A 11 -8.55 8.67 4.17
CA GLY A 11 -7.19 8.66 4.72
C GLY A 11 -7.12 8.95 6.22
N SER A 12 -8.21 9.36 6.84
CA SER A 12 -8.27 9.55 8.30
C SER A 12 -8.20 8.24 9.05
N VAL A 13 -7.52 8.24 10.20
CA VAL A 13 -7.57 7.13 11.16
C VAL A 13 -8.94 7.11 11.80
N ILE A 14 -9.54 5.94 11.90
CA ILE A 14 -10.86 5.72 12.53
C ILE A 14 -10.75 4.74 13.70
N PHE A 15 -11.69 4.83 14.64
CA PHE A 15 -11.72 4.00 15.85
C PHE A 15 -13.06 3.26 15.97
N PRO A 16 -13.13 2.19 16.79
CA PRO A 16 -14.37 1.47 17.03
C PRO A 16 -15.48 2.40 17.55
N HIS A 17 -16.72 2.11 17.15
CA HIS A 17 -17.95 2.83 17.53
C HIS A 17 -18.14 4.23 16.91
N GLU A 18 -17.27 4.65 16.03
CA GLU A 18 -17.43 5.89 15.27
C GLU A 18 -18.39 5.70 14.08
N PRO A 19 -19.29 6.69 13.81
CA PRO A 19 -20.08 6.72 12.59
C PRO A 19 -19.20 7.17 11.42
N ILE A 20 -18.57 6.22 10.73
CA ILE A 20 -17.65 6.54 9.60
C ILE A 20 -18.40 7.02 8.36
N VAL A 21 -19.62 6.54 8.14
CA VAL A 21 -20.51 7.02 7.08
C VAL A 21 -21.93 7.08 7.63
N THR A 22 -22.62 8.16 7.38
CA THR A 22 -24.05 8.34 7.67
C THR A 22 -24.79 8.62 6.36
N VAL A 23 -25.88 7.89 6.13
CA VAL A 23 -26.74 8.06 4.95
C VAL A 23 -28.15 8.42 5.40
N ARG A 24 -28.72 9.49 4.86
CA ARG A 24 -30.09 9.95 5.10
C ARG A 24 -30.86 10.02 3.79
N GLY A 25 -32.03 9.42 3.72
CA GLY A 25 -32.89 9.44 2.54
C GLY A 25 -34.04 8.45 2.64
N PRO A 26 -34.77 8.18 1.54
CA PRO A 26 -35.84 7.20 1.51
C PRO A 26 -35.37 5.82 1.96
N LEU A 27 -36.08 5.21 2.91
CA LEU A 27 -35.65 3.98 3.60
C LEU A 27 -35.20 2.87 2.63
N TYR A 28 -35.93 2.66 1.53
CA TYR A 28 -35.60 1.62 0.56
C TYR A 28 -34.25 1.89 -0.13
N GLN A 29 -33.91 3.14 -0.46
CA GLN A 29 -32.63 3.51 -1.07
C GLN A 29 -31.48 3.36 -0.09
N VAL A 30 -31.67 3.82 1.15
CA VAL A 30 -30.67 3.68 2.23
C VAL A 30 -30.35 2.21 2.51
N GLN A 31 -31.33 1.31 2.44
CA GLN A 31 -31.08 -0.12 2.64
C GLN A 31 -30.43 -0.81 1.46
N MET A 32 -30.75 -0.40 0.23
CA MET A 32 -30.18 -1.04 -0.98
C MET A 32 -28.66 -0.89 -1.10
N ILE A 33 -28.07 0.17 -0.58
CA ILE A 33 -26.62 0.43 -0.71
C ILE A 33 -25.76 -0.27 0.34
N GLU A 34 -26.35 -0.93 1.34
CA GLU A 34 -25.62 -1.54 2.47
C GLU A 34 -24.45 -2.40 2.02
N THR A 35 -24.71 -3.38 1.18
CA THR A 35 -23.69 -4.35 0.77
C THR A 35 -22.55 -3.69 -0.01
N MET A 36 -22.88 -2.78 -0.94
CA MET A 36 -21.86 -2.07 -1.73
C MET A 36 -21.00 -1.17 -0.84
N LEU A 37 -21.63 -0.42 0.05
CA LEU A 37 -20.94 0.48 0.96
C LEU A 37 -19.97 -0.28 1.88
N LEU A 38 -20.44 -1.36 2.50
CA LEU A 38 -19.60 -2.18 3.37
C LEU A 38 -18.47 -2.87 2.62
N LEU A 39 -18.72 -3.36 1.40
CA LEU A 39 -17.71 -4.00 0.55
C LEU A 39 -16.55 -3.03 0.24
N ILE A 40 -16.86 -1.82 -0.19
CA ILE A 40 -15.88 -0.79 -0.55
C ILE A 40 -15.08 -0.36 0.67
N LEU A 41 -15.76 -0.04 1.77
CA LEU A 41 -15.11 0.40 3.00
C LEU A 41 -14.23 -0.70 3.60
N ASN A 42 -14.72 -1.96 3.65
CA ASN A 42 -13.99 -3.09 4.18
C ASN A 42 -12.66 -3.28 3.43
N HIS A 43 -12.69 -3.48 2.12
CA HIS A 43 -11.51 -3.78 1.33
C HIS A 43 -10.47 -2.65 1.36
N GLN A 44 -10.90 -1.41 1.07
CA GLN A 44 -9.96 -0.30 0.97
C GLN A 44 -9.36 0.09 2.33
N SER A 45 -10.15 0.10 3.40
CA SER A 45 -9.65 0.39 4.76
C SER A 45 -8.62 -0.65 5.22
N LEU A 46 -8.84 -1.93 4.92
CA LEU A 46 -7.88 -2.99 5.25
C LEU A 46 -6.55 -2.83 4.53
N VAL A 47 -6.59 -2.60 3.21
CA VAL A 47 -5.37 -2.42 2.40
C VAL A 47 -4.62 -1.16 2.82
N ALA A 48 -5.32 -0.04 3.03
CA ALA A 48 -4.70 1.19 3.51
C ALA A 48 -4.05 1.01 4.88
N THR A 49 -4.74 0.36 5.81
CA THR A 49 -4.22 0.06 7.16
C THR A 49 -2.99 -0.85 7.10
N LYS A 50 -3.04 -1.90 6.29
CA LYS A 50 -1.91 -2.83 6.10
C LYS A 50 -0.70 -2.09 5.54
N THR A 51 -0.91 -1.24 4.54
CA THR A 51 0.14 -0.42 3.94
C THR A 51 0.74 0.56 4.96
N SER A 52 -0.08 1.27 5.71
CA SER A 52 0.36 2.20 6.74
C SER A 52 1.25 1.54 7.81
N ARG A 53 0.94 0.29 8.21
CA ARG A 53 1.79 -0.49 9.12
C ARG A 53 3.18 -0.75 8.51
N MET A 54 3.24 -1.10 7.22
CA MET A 54 4.49 -1.34 6.50
C MET A 54 5.31 -0.05 6.34
N VAL A 55 4.66 1.05 5.96
CA VAL A 55 5.31 2.36 5.80
C VAL A 55 5.98 2.81 7.12
N ARG A 56 5.27 2.66 8.24
CA ARG A 56 5.83 3.03 9.56
C ARG A 56 7.07 2.24 9.92
N VAL A 57 7.09 0.93 9.70
CA VAL A 57 8.26 0.11 10.04
C VAL A 57 9.40 0.25 9.03
N ALA A 58 9.13 0.74 7.83
CA ALA A 58 10.14 1.00 6.80
C ALA A 58 11.08 2.19 7.12
N LYS A 59 10.76 2.98 8.16
CA LYS A 59 11.61 4.09 8.66
C LYS A 59 12.05 5.04 7.55
N GLY A 60 11.09 5.59 6.80
CA GLY A 60 11.31 6.54 5.72
C GLY A 60 11.69 5.93 4.37
N ARG A 61 11.84 4.61 4.27
CA ARG A 61 12.05 3.92 2.99
C ARG A 61 10.75 3.77 2.24
N ALA A 62 10.78 3.93 0.91
CA ALA A 62 9.61 3.81 0.08
C ALA A 62 9.04 2.38 0.07
N ILE A 63 7.72 2.29 0.11
CA ILE A 63 6.95 1.07 -0.17
C ILE A 63 6.31 1.23 -1.52
N SER A 64 6.51 0.28 -2.44
CA SER A 64 5.81 0.19 -3.71
C SER A 64 4.87 -1.01 -3.72
N GLU A 65 3.63 -0.79 -4.18
CA GLU A 65 2.61 -1.84 -4.27
C GLU A 65 2.84 -2.70 -5.53
N PHE A 66 3.04 -4.00 -5.40
CA PHE A 66 3.31 -4.97 -6.47
C PHE A 66 2.34 -6.16 -6.46
N GLY A 67 1.15 -5.99 -5.90
CA GLY A 67 0.23 -7.07 -5.59
C GLY A 67 -0.85 -7.37 -6.61
N SER A 68 -1.02 -6.60 -7.68
CA SER A 68 -2.16 -6.72 -8.60
C SER A 68 -2.45 -8.16 -9.05
N ARG A 69 -1.42 -8.95 -9.38
CA ARG A 69 -1.57 -10.38 -9.79
C ARG A 69 -2.06 -11.32 -8.65
N ARG A 70 -2.11 -10.85 -7.43
CA ARG A 70 -2.55 -11.58 -6.22
C ARG A 70 -3.85 -11.04 -5.64
N ALA A 71 -4.40 -9.98 -6.22
CA ALA A 71 -5.68 -9.42 -5.82
C ALA A 71 -6.85 -10.35 -6.16
N HIS A 72 -7.95 -10.20 -5.46
CA HIS A 72 -9.16 -11.02 -5.64
C HIS A 72 -10.09 -10.41 -6.70
N GLY A 73 -9.57 -10.17 -7.89
CA GLY A 73 -10.27 -9.60 -9.04
C GLY A 73 -9.71 -8.25 -9.48
N ALA A 74 -10.13 -7.78 -10.65
CA ALA A 74 -9.63 -6.55 -11.26
C ALA A 74 -9.94 -5.31 -10.42
N ASP A 75 -11.15 -5.20 -9.90
CA ASP A 75 -11.54 -4.07 -9.04
C ASP A 75 -10.74 -4.07 -7.74
N ALA A 76 -10.51 -5.25 -7.13
CA ALA A 76 -9.68 -5.37 -5.95
C ALA A 76 -8.22 -4.97 -6.23
N ALA A 77 -7.69 -5.24 -7.43
CA ALA A 77 -6.36 -4.79 -7.82
C ALA A 77 -6.31 -3.27 -7.96
N ASN A 78 -7.27 -2.65 -8.64
CA ASN A 78 -7.31 -1.20 -8.88
C ASN A 78 -7.59 -0.41 -7.60
N LEU A 79 -8.64 -0.77 -6.88
CA LEU A 79 -9.02 -0.10 -5.62
C LEU A 79 -8.01 -0.39 -4.50
N GLY A 80 -7.40 -1.58 -4.49
CA GLY A 80 -6.34 -1.93 -3.56
C GLY A 80 -5.06 -1.12 -3.80
N ALA A 81 -4.65 -0.92 -5.05
CA ALA A 81 -3.51 -0.06 -5.36
C ALA A 81 -3.77 1.40 -4.93
N ARG A 82 -4.99 1.91 -5.14
CA ARG A 82 -5.42 3.22 -4.66
C ARG A 82 -5.37 3.31 -3.13
N ALA A 83 -5.93 2.32 -2.44
CA ALA A 83 -5.92 2.26 -0.99
C ALA A 83 -4.50 2.17 -0.42
N ALA A 84 -3.61 1.43 -1.07
CA ALA A 84 -2.20 1.37 -0.71
C ALA A 84 -1.53 2.76 -0.81
N TYR A 85 -1.81 3.51 -1.87
CA TYR A 85 -1.30 4.88 -2.03
C TYR A 85 -1.80 5.81 -0.92
N ILE A 86 -3.09 5.76 -0.58
CA ILE A 86 -3.67 6.48 0.56
C ILE A 86 -3.00 6.06 1.89
N GLY A 87 -2.68 4.77 2.04
CA GLY A 87 -1.95 4.23 3.20
C GLY A 87 -0.47 4.60 3.25
N GLY A 88 0.06 5.33 2.25
CA GLY A 88 1.42 5.86 2.20
C GLY A 88 2.38 5.09 1.29
N ALA A 89 1.91 4.20 0.42
CA ALA A 89 2.75 3.65 -0.64
C ALA A 89 3.16 4.76 -1.62
N ALA A 90 4.41 4.73 -2.05
CA ALA A 90 4.95 5.77 -2.95
C ALA A 90 4.48 5.61 -4.40
N ALA A 91 4.20 4.36 -4.82
CA ALA A 91 3.85 4.02 -6.20
C ALA A 91 3.21 2.62 -6.27
N SER A 92 2.65 2.27 -7.43
CA SER A 92 2.12 0.93 -7.69
C SER A 92 2.63 0.38 -9.03
N ALA A 93 2.72 -0.94 -9.17
CA ALA A 93 2.95 -1.59 -10.46
C ALA A 93 1.68 -1.65 -11.34
N ASN A 94 0.57 -1.12 -10.86
CA ASN A 94 -0.70 -1.09 -11.59
C ASN A 94 -0.79 0.15 -12.49
N THR A 95 -0.51 -0.01 -13.77
CA THR A 95 -0.54 1.08 -14.75
C THR A 95 -1.94 1.65 -15.01
N TYR A 96 -3.01 0.91 -14.68
CA TYR A 96 -4.37 1.44 -14.72
C TYR A 96 -4.56 2.58 -13.72
N THR A 97 -4.03 2.44 -12.51
CA THR A 97 -4.14 3.47 -11.47
C THR A 97 -3.32 4.72 -11.78
N ASP A 98 -2.19 4.57 -12.46
CA ASP A 98 -1.43 5.71 -12.98
C ASP A 98 -2.25 6.50 -13.99
N ARG A 99 -2.78 5.81 -14.99
CA ARG A 99 -3.53 6.44 -16.08
C ARG A 99 -4.85 7.09 -15.63
N HIS A 100 -5.57 6.48 -14.68
CA HIS A 100 -6.92 6.89 -14.32
C HIS A 100 -7.04 7.61 -12.98
N LEU A 101 -6.06 7.45 -12.09
CA LEU A 101 -6.10 7.98 -10.73
C LEU A 101 -4.87 8.84 -10.38
N GLY A 102 -3.91 9.00 -11.31
CA GLY A 102 -2.70 9.79 -11.09
C GLY A 102 -1.74 9.19 -10.04
N ILE A 103 -1.83 7.90 -9.77
CA ILE A 103 -0.93 7.20 -8.83
C ILE A 103 0.32 6.79 -9.60
N PRO A 104 1.52 7.21 -9.18
CA PRO A 104 2.75 6.94 -9.93
C PRO A 104 2.94 5.45 -10.20
N ALA A 105 3.16 5.09 -11.49
CA ALA A 105 3.51 3.73 -11.85
C ALA A 105 5.00 3.48 -11.60
N THR A 106 5.33 2.30 -11.07
CA THR A 106 6.70 1.84 -10.89
C THR A 106 6.81 0.35 -11.13
N GLY A 107 7.98 -0.09 -11.55
CA GLY A 107 8.25 -1.50 -11.77
C GLY A 107 9.66 -1.71 -12.28
N THR A 108 9.98 -2.99 -12.49
CA THR A 108 11.24 -3.43 -13.07
C THR A 108 10.99 -4.58 -14.03
N MET A 109 12.04 -5.08 -14.67
CA MET A 109 11.96 -6.32 -15.45
C MET A 109 11.51 -7.51 -14.59
N ALA A 110 10.96 -8.55 -15.23
CA ALA A 110 10.67 -9.84 -14.62
C ALA A 110 11.84 -10.83 -14.86
N HIS A 111 11.91 -11.92 -14.08
CA HIS A 111 12.87 -13.01 -14.34
C HIS A 111 12.74 -13.58 -15.75
N SER A 112 11.52 -13.69 -16.28
CA SER A 112 11.26 -14.14 -17.65
C SER A 112 11.90 -13.24 -18.71
N TRP A 113 12.06 -11.93 -18.47
CA TRP A 113 12.82 -11.04 -19.32
C TRP A 113 14.28 -11.47 -19.38
N VAL A 114 14.92 -11.68 -18.22
CA VAL A 114 16.32 -12.12 -18.16
C VAL A 114 16.50 -13.46 -18.87
N GLN A 115 15.58 -14.39 -18.64
CA GLN A 115 15.60 -15.74 -19.25
C GLN A 115 15.33 -15.74 -20.78
N SER A 116 14.77 -14.67 -21.34
CA SER A 116 14.49 -14.58 -22.78
C SER A 116 15.70 -14.21 -23.63
N PHE A 117 16.84 -13.94 -23.01
CA PHE A 117 18.13 -13.68 -23.66
C PHE A 117 19.08 -14.85 -23.47
N ASP A 118 20.11 -14.94 -24.33
CA ASP A 118 21.14 -15.98 -24.24
C ASP A 118 21.99 -15.86 -22.97
N GLY A 119 22.04 -14.68 -22.35
CA GLY A 119 22.73 -14.43 -21.10
C GLY A 119 22.17 -13.26 -20.30
N GLU A 120 22.46 -13.25 -19.01
CA GLU A 120 22.01 -12.22 -18.07
C GLU A 120 22.57 -10.84 -18.43
N LEU A 121 23.84 -10.78 -18.86
CA LEU A 121 24.50 -9.54 -19.24
C LEU A 121 23.82 -8.89 -20.45
N GLU A 122 23.47 -9.69 -21.47
CA GLU A 122 22.78 -9.25 -22.67
C GLU A 122 21.40 -8.69 -22.32
N SER A 123 20.67 -9.33 -21.41
CA SER A 123 19.37 -8.85 -20.94
C SER A 123 19.47 -7.51 -20.22
N PHE A 124 20.50 -7.32 -19.40
CA PHE A 124 20.76 -6.08 -18.67
C PHE A 124 21.15 -4.94 -19.61
N ARG A 125 21.97 -5.20 -20.63
CA ARG A 125 22.31 -4.22 -21.68
C ARG A 125 21.09 -3.78 -22.47
N ALA A 126 20.27 -4.72 -22.91
CA ALA A 126 19.04 -4.41 -23.62
C ALA A 126 18.07 -3.56 -22.78
N TYR A 127 17.96 -3.83 -21.50
CA TYR A 127 17.15 -3.02 -20.59
C TYR A 127 17.72 -1.61 -20.38
N ALA A 128 19.04 -1.51 -20.21
CA ALA A 128 19.74 -0.24 -20.03
C ALA A 128 19.68 0.66 -21.28
N GLU A 129 19.61 0.06 -22.47
CA GLU A 129 19.44 0.80 -23.73
C GLU A 129 18.08 1.50 -23.78
N VAL A 130 17.01 0.85 -23.31
CA VAL A 130 15.65 1.40 -23.31
C VAL A 130 15.43 2.38 -22.14
N TYR A 131 16.01 2.10 -20.97
CA TYR A 131 15.81 2.88 -19.73
C TYR A 131 17.12 3.37 -19.11
N PRO A 132 17.96 4.15 -19.84
CA PRO A 132 19.30 4.51 -19.35
C PRO A 132 19.28 5.31 -18.05
N SER A 133 18.33 6.25 -17.89
CA SER A 133 18.19 7.10 -16.68
C SER A 133 17.38 6.45 -15.55
N ALA A 134 16.71 5.32 -15.83
CA ALA A 134 15.88 4.59 -14.86
C ALA A 134 16.27 3.12 -14.77
N CYS A 135 17.55 2.81 -15.06
CA CYS A 135 18.05 1.45 -15.09
C CYS A 135 18.10 0.84 -13.69
N LEU A 136 17.15 -0.04 -13.41
CA LEU A 136 17.03 -0.84 -12.19
C LEU A 136 17.02 -2.33 -12.55
N LEU A 137 18.10 -3.04 -12.27
CA LEU A 137 18.33 -4.40 -12.74
C LEU A 137 17.94 -5.46 -11.72
N LEU A 138 17.20 -6.48 -12.16
CA LEU A 138 16.85 -7.66 -11.33
C LEU A 138 17.97 -8.68 -11.37
N VAL A 139 18.68 -8.85 -10.26
CA VAL A 139 19.99 -9.52 -10.23
C VAL A 139 19.99 -10.92 -9.63
N ASP A 140 18.82 -11.47 -9.31
CA ASP A 140 18.68 -12.77 -8.64
C ASP A 140 18.05 -13.85 -9.51
N THR A 141 18.13 -13.70 -10.83
CA THR A 141 17.64 -14.76 -11.75
C THR A 141 18.46 -16.02 -11.64
N TYR A 142 19.77 -15.91 -11.43
CA TYR A 142 20.70 -17.05 -11.30
C TYR A 142 21.48 -17.00 -9.98
N ASP A 143 22.51 -16.16 -9.87
CA ASP A 143 23.32 -16.00 -8.64
C ASP A 143 23.61 -14.52 -8.43
N VAL A 144 23.11 -13.97 -7.33
CA VAL A 144 23.22 -12.54 -7.03
C VAL A 144 24.68 -12.08 -7.01
N LEU A 145 25.54 -12.77 -6.24
CA LEU A 145 26.90 -12.30 -5.96
C LEU A 145 27.93 -12.73 -7.02
N ARG A 146 27.72 -13.88 -7.67
CA ARG A 146 28.67 -14.42 -8.66
C ARG A 146 28.37 -13.97 -10.09
N SER A 147 27.12 -13.64 -10.40
CA SER A 147 26.64 -13.29 -11.74
C SER A 147 25.93 -11.93 -11.74
N GLY A 148 24.83 -11.80 -11.02
CA GLY A 148 23.93 -10.65 -11.11
C GLY A 148 24.61 -9.32 -10.83
N ILE A 149 25.27 -9.16 -9.69
CA ILE A 149 25.96 -7.91 -9.33
C ILE A 149 27.17 -7.64 -10.22
N PRO A 150 28.06 -8.61 -10.51
CA PRO A 150 29.15 -8.38 -11.46
C PRO A 150 28.69 -7.93 -12.85
N ASN A 151 27.60 -8.52 -13.39
CA ASN A 151 27.03 -8.11 -14.67
C ASN A 151 26.35 -6.74 -14.58
N ALA A 152 25.63 -6.45 -13.49
CA ALA A 152 25.04 -5.13 -13.24
C ALA A 152 26.13 -4.04 -13.21
N ILE A 153 27.24 -4.26 -12.51
CA ILE A 153 28.36 -3.31 -12.43
C ILE A 153 28.97 -3.03 -13.81
N LYS A 154 29.11 -4.05 -14.68
CA LYS A 154 29.56 -3.86 -16.06
C LYS A 154 28.64 -2.90 -16.82
N VAL A 155 27.32 -3.15 -16.77
CA VAL A 155 26.32 -2.32 -17.44
C VAL A 155 26.28 -0.90 -16.85
N PHE A 156 26.46 -0.76 -15.52
CA PHE A 156 26.52 0.53 -14.86
C PHE A 156 27.73 1.37 -15.32
N ASN A 157 28.89 0.73 -15.52
CA ASN A 157 30.06 1.38 -16.09
C ASN A 157 29.78 1.82 -17.54
N GLU A 158 29.19 0.96 -18.37
CA GLU A 158 28.80 1.28 -19.75
C GLU A 158 27.79 2.46 -19.81
N LEU A 159 26.87 2.56 -18.86
CA LEU A 159 25.96 3.71 -18.73
C LEU A 159 26.70 4.98 -18.32
N ASN A 160 27.62 4.88 -17.36
CA ASN A 160 28.45 6.01 -16.91
C ASN A 160 29.28 6.60 -18.05
N GLU A 161 29.90 5.75 -18.90
CA GLU A 161 30.64 6.19 -20.09
C GLU A 161 29.74 6.96 -21.09
N LYS A 162 28.44 6.65 -21.11
CA LYS A 162 27.43 7.34 -21.92
C LYS A 162 26.82 8.57 -21.22
N GLY A 163 27.27 8.90 -20.01
CA GLY A 163 26.78 10.04 -19.22
C GLY A 163 25.48 9.79 -18.46
N TYR A 164 25.06 8.53 -18.27
CA TYR A 164 23.90 8.17 -17.49
C TYR A 164 24.29 7.58 -16.15
N ARG A 165 23.51 7.87 -15.10
CA ARG A 165 23.68 7.25 -13.78
C ARG A 165 22.60 6.19 -13.57
N PRO A 166 22.97 4.91 -13.29
CA PRO A 166 21.99 3.85 -13.05
C PRO A 166 21.19 4.11 -11.77
N LEU A 167 19.94 3.66 -11.73
CA LEU A 167 19.09 3.78 -10.54
C LEU A 167 19.48 2.78 -9.45
N GLY A 168 19.79 1.53 -9.81
CA GLY A 168 20.19 0.51 -8.85
C GLY A 168 19.85 -0.92 -9.26
N ILE A 169 19.68 -1.77 -8.25
CA ILE A 169 19.40 -3.20 -8.42
C ILE A 169 18.19 -3.64 -7.58
N ARG A 170 17.59 -4.78 -7.97
CA ARG A 170 16.50 -5.43 -7.22
C ARG A 170 16.88 -6.87 -6.89
N ILE A 171 16.60 -7.28 -5.65
CA ILE A 171 16.73 -8.65 -5.16
C ILE A 171 15.36 -9.14 -4.71
N ASP A 172 14.91 -10.29 -5.23
CA ASP A 172 13.57 -10.87 -4.99
C ASP A 172 13.62 -12.20 -4.22
N SER A 173 14.81 -12.76 -3.97
CA SER A 173 14.97 -14.08 -3.36
C SER A 173 16.23 -14.21 -2.50
N GLY A 174 16.35 -15.33 -1.77
CA GLY A 174 17.52 -15.69 -0.96
C GLY A 174 17.54 -15.05 0.43
N ASP A 175 18.71 -15.09 1.09
CA ASP A 175 18.95 -14.40 2.36
C ASP A 175 19.15 -12.90 2.11
N ILE A 176 18.04 -12.16 2.17
CA ILE A 176 18.01 -10.73 1.86
C ILE A 176 18.95 -9.92 2.76
N ALA A 177 19.05 -10.28 4.04
CA ALA A 177 19.90 -9.53 4.97
C ALA A 177 21.39 -9.68 4.62
N TYR A 178 21.80 -10.88 4.31
CA TYR A 178 23.17 -11.17 3.85
C TYR A 178 23.44 -10.58 2.46
N LEU A 179 22.58 -10.89 1.49
CA LEU A 179 22.77 -10.47 0.10
C LEU A 179 22.83 -8.94 -0.05
N THR A 180 21.97 -8.19 0.65
CA THR A 180 21.99 -6.72 0.54
C THR A 180 23.25 -6.10 1.14
N LYS A 181 23.82 -6.70 2.19
CA LYS A 181 25.10 -6.24 2.78
C LYS A 181 26.28 -6.47 1.83
N GLU A 182 26.37 -7.67 1.26
CA GLU A 182 27.43 -7.99 0.31
C GLU A 182 27.29 -7.19 -0.99
N THR A 183 26.07 -7.08 -1.52
CA THR A 183 25.76 -6.23 -2.68
C THR A 183 26.18 -4.78 -2.46
N ARG A 184 25.90 -4.20 -1.30
CA ARG A 184 26.28 -2.81 -0.99
C ARG A 184 27.81 -2.64 -1.02
N LYS A 185 28.57 -3.60 -0.45
CA LYS A 185 30.05 -3.58 -0.50
C LYS A 185 30.55 -3.63 -1.95
N MET A 186 29.97 -4.48 -2.79
CA MET A 186 30.38 -4.62 -4.18
C MET A 186 30.06 -3.36 -5.00
N LEU A 187 28.89 -2.76 -4.81
CA LEU A 187 28.50 -1.53 -5.48
C LEU A 187 29.39 -0.35 -5.04
N ASP A 188 29.65 -0.22 -3.73
CA ASP A 188 30.52 0.84 -3.20
C ASP A 188 31.96 0.71 -3.73
N ALA A 189 32.51 -0.51 -3.74
CA ALA A 189 33.85 -0.77 -4.30
C ALA A 189 33.96 -0.49 -5.81
N ALA A 190 32.83 -0.49 -6.51
CA ALA A 190 32.75 -0.15 -7.94
C ALA A 190 32.42 1.33 -8.22
N GLY A 191 32.25 2.18 -7.17
CA GLY A 191 31.95 3.61 -7.30
C GLY A 191 30.45 3.92 -7.51
N PHE A 192 29.56 3.02 -7.04
CA PHE A 192 28.10 3.15 -7.13
C PHE A 192 27.44 3.21 -5.75
N GLU A 193 27.95 4.07 -4.85
CA GLU A 193 27.44 4.25 -3.49
C GLU A 193 26.00 4.79 -3.48
N ASP A 194 25.60 5.52 -4.52
CA ASP A 194 24.28 6.10 -4.72
C ASP A 194 23.26 5.13 -5.34
N ALA A 195 23.73 4.01 -5.92
CA ALA A 195 22.86 3.00 -6.51
C ALA A 195 21.95 2.37 -5.45
N LYS A 196 20.63 2.35 -5.72
CA LYS A 196 19.61 1.86 -4.79
C LYS A 196 19.54 0.34 -4.76
N ILE A 197 19.27 -0.20 -3.59
CA ILE A 197 18.97 -1.61 -3.39
C ILE A 197 17.50 -1.76 -3.07
N VAL A 198 16.74 -2.28 -4.03
CA VAL A 198 15.31 -2.57 -3.90
C VAL A 198 15.13 -4.04 -3.56
N VAL A 199 14.28 -4.35 -2.59
CA VAL A 199 13.97 -5.73 -2.25
C VAL A 199 12.48 -6.01 -2.35
N SER A 200 12.16 -7.25 -2.72
CA SER A 200 10.78 -7.74 -2.79
C SER A 200 10.72 -9.18 -2.25
N ASN A 201 9.63 -9.91 -2.50
CA ASN A 201 9.37 -11.25 -2.02
C ASN A 201 8.78 -11.35 -0.61
N SER A 202 7.48 -11.59 -0.57
CA SER A 202 6.71 -11.92 0.66
C SER A 202 6.93 -10.94 1.82
N MET A 203 7.13 -9.66 1.50
CA MET A 203 7.31 -8.59 2.48
C MET A 203 6.00 -8.31 3.22
N ASP A 204 6.11 -8.08 4.52
CA ASP A 204 5.11 -7.50 5.41
C ASP A 204 5.80 -6.65 6.48
N GLU A 205 5.03 -6.03 7.36
CA GLU A 205 5.54 -5.17 8.44
C GLU A 205 6.52 -5.89 9.38
N PHE A 206 6.32 -7.18 9.60
CA PHE A 206 7.20 -7.97 10.47
C PHE A 206 8.53 -8.25 9.79
N LYS A 207 8.49 -8.76 8.56
CA LYS A 207 9.70 -9.06 7.78
C LYS A 207 10.52 -7.81 7.46
N ILE A 208 9.87 -6.69 7.11
CA ILE A 208 10.55 -5.40 6.90
C ILE A 208 11.30 -4.99 8.16
N ARG A 209 10.62 -4.98 9.32
CA ARG A 209 11.24 -4.66 10.61
C ARG A 209 12.43 -5.57 10.91
N ASP A 210 12.27 -6.87 10.74
CA ASP A 210 13.29 -7.86 11.06
C ASP A 210 14.53 -7.73 10.16
N LEU A 211 14.36 -7.49 8.86
CA LEU A 211 15.46 -7.21 7.93
C LEU A 211 16.24 -5.96 8.31
N LEU A 212 15.53 -4.88 8.66
CA LEU A 212 16.17 -3.63 9.08
C LEU A 212 16.91 -3.80 10.41
N ASN A 213 16.36 -4.57 11.35
CA ASN A 213 17.04 -4.87 12.62
C ASN A 213 18.29 -5.72 12.43
N GLN A 214 18.33 -6.59 11.42
CA GLN A 214 19.52 -7.34 11.01
C GLN A 214 20.56 -6.47 10.29
N GLY A 215 20.28 -5.19 10.06
CA GLY A 215 21.17 -4.25 9.39
C GLY A 215 21.24 -4.42 7.87
N ALA A 216 20.20 -5.00 7.26
CA ALA A 216 20.06 -5.07 5.81
C ALA A 216 20.19 -3.70 5.14
N LYS A 217 20.89 -3.63 4.01
CA LYS A 217 21.13 -2.40 3.25
C LYS A 217 20.06 -2.27 2.16
N ILE A 218 18.93 -1.67 2.52
CA ILE A 218 17.74 -1.59 1.67
C ILE A 218 17.31 -0.14 1.56
N ASP A 219 17.01 0.31 0.35
CA ASP A 219 16.52 1.67 0.07
C ASP A 219 15.01 1.72 -0.14
N SER A 220 14.41 0.67 -0.68
CA SER A 220 12.97 0.57 -0.87
C SER A 220 12.47 -0.88 -0.94
N PHE A 221 11.17 -1.06 -0.76
CA PHE A 221 10.51 -2.36 -0.73
C PHE A 221 9.41 -2.45 -1.78
N GLY A 222 9.41 -3.52 -2.58
CA GLY A 222 8.28 -3.93 -3.40
C GLY A 222 7.43 -4.95 -2.64
N VAL A 223 6.17 -4.61 -2.36
CA VAL A 223 5.29 -5.45 -1.55
C VAL A 223 4.07 -5.87 -2.37
N GLY A 224 3.84 -7.16 -2.47
CA GLY A 224 2.77 -7.72 -3.30
C GLY A 224 1.63 -8.36 -2.50
N GLU A 225 1.62 -9.70 -2.45
CA GLU A 225 0.53 -10.51 -1.91
C GLU A 225 0.03 -10.03 -0.55
N ARG A 226 0.93 -9.89 0.41
CA ARG A 226 0.55 -9.61 1.81
C ARG A 226 -0.08 -8.24 2.01
N LEU A 227 0.23 -7.28 1.13
CA LEU A 227 -0.37 -5.97 1.11
C LEU A 227 -1.76 -6.01 0.47
N ILE A 228 -1.85 -6.48 -0.79
CA ILE A 228 -3.08 -6.38 -1.58
C ILE A 228 -4.21 -7.27 -1.05
N THR A 229 -3.89 -8.32 -0.30
CA THR A 229 -4.85 -9.21 0.35
C THR A 229 -5.10 -8.83 1.82
N ALA A 230 -4.51 -7.76 2.32
CA ALA A 230 -4.52 -7.39 3.74
C ALA A 230 -4.25 -8.60 4.65
N LYS A 231 -3.26 -9.43 4.29
CA LYS A 231 -2.96 -10.68 4.98
C LYS A 231 -2.72 -10.44 6.46
N SER A 232 -3.27 -11.27 7.32
CA SER A 232 -3.41 -11.25 8.77
C SER A 232 -4.75 -10.73 9.29
N ASP A 233 -5.36 -9.74 8.66
CA ASP A 233 -6.68 -9.20 9.04
C ASP A 233 -7.53 -9.01 7.77
N PRO A 234 -8.13 -10.07 7.20
CA PRO A 234 -8.81 -9.99 5.91
C PRO A 234 -10.24 -9.44 5.99
N VAL A 235 -10.75 -9.18 7.20
CA VAL A 235 -12.11 -8.68 7.43
C VAL A 235 -12.08 -7.46 8.34
N PHE A 236 -12.70 -6.39 7.86
CA PHE A 236 -12.94 -5.18 8.62
C PHE A 236 -14.33 -5.22 9.26
N GLY A 237 -14.61 -5.64 10.36
CA GLY A 237 -15.93 -5.89 10.99
C GLY A 237 -16.92 -4.71 10.98
N GLY A 238 -17.01 -3.97 9.90
CA GLY A 238 -17.95 -2.86 9.72
C GLY A 238 -19.40 -3.33 9.74
N VAL A 239 -20.29 -2.52 10.31
CA VAL A 239 -21.74 -2.78 10.36
C VAL A 239 -22.50 -1.58 9.82
N TYR A 240 -23.65 -1.85 9.22
CA TYR A 240 -24.61 -0.85 8.77
C TYR A 240 -25.90 -0.99 9.56
N LYS A 241 -26.36 0.08 10.18
CA LYS A 241 -27.50 0.02 11.10
C LYS A 241 -28.42 1.22 10.94
N LEU A 242 -29.74 0.95 11.00
CA LEU A 242 -30.74 1.98 11.16
C LEU A 242 -30.59 2.62 12.53
N VAL A 243 -30.32 3.91 12.60
CA VAL A 243 -30.07 4.65 13.84
C VAL A 243 -31.12 5.74 14.11
N ALA A 244 -31.89 6.13 13.10
CA ALA A 244 -32.99 7.08 13.23
C ALA A 244 -33.98 6.95 12.07
N MET A 245 -35.20 7.39 12.30
CA MET A 245 -36.25 7.64 11.31
C MET A 245 -36.69 9.10 11.40
N GLU A 246 -37.11 9.68 10.30
CA GLU A 246 -37.73 11.01 10.29
C GLU A 246 -39.23 10.84 10.09
N GLU A 247 -40.02 11.38 11.03
CA GLU A 247 -41.47 11.37 11.01
C GLU A 247 -41.95 12.78 11.34
N ASP A 248 -42.76 13.39 10.47
CA ASP A 248 -43.31 14.75 10.63
C ASP A 248 -42.20 15.81 10.93
N GLY A 249 -41.04 15.69 10.28
CA GLY A 249 -39.91 16.61 10.45
C GLY A 249 -39.12 16.42 11.77
N LYS A 250 -39.41 15.37 12.52
CA LYS A 250 -38.66 15.02 13.76
C LYS A 250 -37.80 13.80 13.57
N ILE A 251 -36.60 13.87 14.06
CA ILE A 251 -35.66 12.73 14.11
C ILE A 251 -36.00 11.84 15.32
N ILE A 252 -36.44 10.62 15.04
CA ILE A 252 -36.79 9.62 16.06
C ILE A 252 -35.66 8.59 16.13
N PRO A 253 -34.87 8.55 17.19
CA PRO A 253 -33.80 7.59 17.34
C PRO A 253 -34.31 6.14 17.29
N LYS A 254 -33.55 5.27 16.64
CA LYS A 254 -33.81 3.83 16.58
C LYS A 254 -32.57 3.07 17.06
N ILE A 255 -32.79 2.02 17.83
CA ILE A 255 -31.71 1.19 18.36
C ILE A 255 -32.06 -0.29 18.22
N LYS A 256 -31.07 -1.08 17.79
CA LYS A 256 -31.15 -2.53 17.90
C LYS A 256 -30.57 -2.95 19.26
N VAL A 257 -31.42 -3.49 20.12
CA VAL A 257 -30.97 -4.15 21.36
C VAL A 257 -30.42 -5.54 21.00
N SER A 258 -29.24 -5.87 21.48
CA SER A 258 -28.58 -7.16 21.27
C SER A 258 -28.03 -7.67 22.60
N GLU A 259 -28.04 -8.98 22.79
CA GLU A 259 -27.36 -9.62 23.93
C GLU A 259 -25.83 -9.41 23.88
N ASP A 260 -25.29 -9.27 22.67
CA ASP A 260 -23.89 -8.93 22.44
C ASP A 260 -23.72 -7.39 22.44
N VAL A 261 -23.19 -6.86 23.51
CA VAL A 261 -23.03 -5.41 23.75
C VAL A 261 -22.18 -4.75 22.64
N VAL A 262 -21.21 -5.46 22.05
CA VAL A 262 -20.38 -4.96 20.95
C VAL A 262 -21.19 -4.65 19.70
N LYS A 263 -22.37 -5.26 19.54
CA LYS A 263 -23.28 -5.05 18.41
C LYS A 263 -24.33 -3.96 18.63
N ILE A 264 -24.36 -3.35 19.82
CA ILE A 264 -25.27 -2.24 20.11
C ILE A 264 -24.66 -0.96 19.53
N THR A 265 -25.39 -0.32 18.62
CA THR A 265 -24.97 0.96 18.04
C THR A 265 -25.62 2.12 18.77
N THR A 266 -24.91 3.23 18.90
CA THR A 266 -25.46 4.47 19.44
C THR A 266 -26.56 5.01 18.51
N PRO A 267 -27.80 5.22 18.98
CA PRO A 267 -28.89 5.71 18.16
C PRO A 267 -28.76 7.21 17.85
N GLY A 268 -29.61 7.69 16.93
CA GLY A 268 -29.70 9.09 16.56
C GLY A 268 -28.88 9.47 15.32
N PHE A 269 -29.19 10.61 14.74
CA PHE A 269 -28.42 11.21 13.65
C PHE A 269 -27.20 11.89 14.26
N LYS A 270 -26.01 11.37 13.95
CA LYS A 270 -24.75 11.72 14.65
C LYS A 270 -23.70 12.30 13.71
N GLN A 271 -22.85 13.12 14.28
CA GLN A 271 -21.62 13.61 13.67
C GLN A 271 -20.44 13.35 14.62
N ILE A 272 -19.24 13.44 14.07
CA ILE A 272 -17.98 13.24 14.79
C ILE A 272 -17.10 14.46 14.66
N TYR A 273 -16.46 14.85 15.77
CA TYR A 273 -15.46 15.93 15.81
C TYR A 273 -14.17 15.38 16.35
N ARG A 274 -13.08 15.55 15.60
CA ARG A 274 -11.75 15.18 16.05
C ARG A 274 -11.07 16.34 16.76
N ILE A 275 -10.62 16.09 17.97
CA ILE A 275 -9.98 17.07 18.85
C ILE A 275 -8.48 16.91 18.75
N TYR A 276 -7.80 18.02 18.48
CA TYR A 276 -6.36 18.08 18.38
C TYR A 276 -5.79 18.98 19.48
N ASN A 277 -4.66 18.58 20.05
CA ASN A 277 -3.86 19.43 20.91
C ASN A 277 -3.27 20.58 20.09
N LYS A 278 -3.48 21.80 20.53
CA LYS A 278 -3.04 23.01 19.79
C LYS A 278 -1.52 23.17 19.77
N ASP A 279 -0.84 22.70 20.81
CA ASP A 279 0.61 22.91 20.98
C ASP A 279 1.41 21.82 20.23
N THR A 280 0.91 20.58 20.24
CA THR A 280 1.61 19.44 19.65
C THR A 280 1.11 19.04 18.27
N GLY A 281 -0.13 19.45 17.89
CA GLY A 281 -0.81 19.03 16.67
C GLY A 281 -1.26 17.56 16.70
N PHE A 282 -1.09 16.84 17.83
CA PHE A 282 -1.53 15.46 17.93
C PHE A 282 -3.03 15.36 18.24
N MET A 283 -3.64 14.31 17.70
CA MET A 283 -5.00 13.92 17.99
C MET A 283 -5.08 13.43 19.45
N GLU A 284 -6.08 13.91 20.20
CA GLU A 284 -6.30 13.56 21.60
C GLU A 284 -7.57 12.73 21.84
N ALA A 285 -8.65 13.08 21.11
CA ALA A 285 -9.94 12.42 21.28
C ALA A 285 -10.84 12.61 20.06
N ASP A 286 -11.87 11.77 19.96
CA ASP A 286 -13.00 11.96 19.08
C ASP A 286 -14.28 12.13 19.89
N LEU A 287 -15.06 13.14 19.55
CA LEU A 287 -16.36 13.42 20.16
C LEU A 287 -17.46 13.04 19.16
N VAL A 288 -18.31 12.09 19.57
CA VAL A 288 -19.53 11.75 18.83
C VAL A 288 -20.72 12.42 19.50
N CYS A 289 -21.44 13.25 18.78
CA CYS A 289 -22.61 13.96 19.28
C CYS A 289 -23.76 13.89 18.27
N LEU A 290 -24.95 14.31 18.67
CA LEU A 290 -26.06 14.50 17.73
C LEU A 290 -25.73 15.62 16.74
N HIS A 291 -26.28 15.51 15.55
CA HIS A 291 -26.04 16.46 14.46
C HIS A 291 -26.73 17.81 14.69
N ASP A 292 -27.82 17.81 15.44
CA ASP A 292 -28.72 18.93 15.76
C ASP A 292 -28.52 19.48 17.15
#